data_708c81cb5f408e14adf859792353220a
#
_entry.id   708c81cb5f408e14adf859792353220a
#
_cell.length_a   1.000
_cell.length_b   1.000
_cell.length_c   1.000
_cell.angle_alpha   90.00
_cell.angle_beta   90.00
_cell.angle_gamma   90.00
#
_symmetry.space_group_name_H-M   'P 1'
#
loop_
_entity.id
_entity.type
_entity.pdbx_description
1 polymer ?
#
loop_
_entity_poly.entity_id
_entity_poly.type
_entity_poly.pdbx_seq_one_letter_code
_entity_poly.pdbx_strand_id
1 'polypeptide(L)'
;LTDLKVDEIQQMIDVNVTGMIMVSKFASEVMTRQKQGHIIMSSSLAGLISVPQWSVYVASKWAITGFASCLQMEMQPFNVKVTTIHPGPVKTEFFAKEKANVDLSKLQDAIEVEVVSDTVYDAIFKKEGQIPIPFSSKIYGTLYRFAPGVVKSLILNMSKQVKYRDIIKEDEPAFDK
;
A
#
# COMPACT_ATOMS: atom_id res chain seq x y z
N LEU A 1 12.46 -10.85 0.12
CA LEU A 1 13.38 -9.90 0.75
C LEU A 1 14.84 -10.22 0.37
N THR A 2 15.22 -11.45 0.45
CA THR A 2 16.60 -11.91 0.18
C THR A 2 17.11 -11.57 -1.23
N ASP A 3 16.22 -11.42 -2.19
CA ASP A 3 16.55 -11.14 -3.60
C ASP A 3 16.57 -9.64 -3.93
N LEU A 4 16.16 -8.78 -2.97
CA LEU A 4 16.19 -7.33 -3.15
C LEU A 4 17.58 -6.79 -2.82
N LYS A 5 18.10 -5.95 -3.69
CA LYS A 5 19.31 -5.17 -3.41
C LYS A 5 19.01 -4.03 -2.44
N VAL A 6 20.02 -3.58 -1.72
CA VAL A 6 19.88 -2.49 -0.73
C VAL A 6 19.41 -1.19 -1.38
N ASP A 7 19.91 -0.88 -2.58
CA ASP A 7 19.49 0.29 -3.35
C ASP A 7 18.03 0.21 -3.82
N GLU A 8 17.54 -0.97 -4.21
CA GLU A 8 16.12 -1.18 -4.53
C GLU A 8 15.21 -0.95 -3.31
N ILE A 9 15.64 -1.42 -2.12
CA ILE A 9 14.95 -1.18 -0.86
C ILE A 9 14.90 0.33 -0.55
N GLN A 10 16.05 1.00 -0.64
CA GLN A 10 16.16 2.43 -0.38
C GLN A 10 15.29 3.23 -1.33
N GLN A 11 15.35 2.94 -2.63
CA GLN A 11 14.55 3.60 -3.65
C GLN A 11 13.04 3.46 -3.38
N MET A 12 12.60 2.25 -2.98
CA MET A 12 11.18 2.02 -2.66
C MET A 12 10.73 2.86 -1.46
N ILE A 13 11.56 2.97 -0.43
CA ILE A 13 11.26 3.80 0.75
C ILE A 13 11.29 5.28 0.38
N ASP A 14 12.28 5.73 -0.38
CA ASP A 14 12.42 7.13 -0.77
C ASP A 14 11.24 7.60 -1.62
N VAL A 15 10.82 6.80 -2.59
CA VAL A 15 9.68 7.14 -3.44
C VAL A 15 8.36 7.04 -2.68
N ASN A 16 8.09 5.89 -2.05
CA ASN A 16 6.77 5.62 -1.47
C ASN A 16 6.54 6.34 -0.15
N VAL A 17 7.57 6.55 0.66
CA VAL A 17 7.44 7.11 2.02
C VAL A 17 7.98 8.52 2.09
N THR A 18 9.29 8.70 1.89
CA THR A 18 9.95 10.01 2.01
C THR A 18 9.33 11.03 1.07
N GLY A 19 9.19 10.69 -0.22
CA GLY A 19 8.58 11.56 -1.22
C GLY A 19 7.14 11.94 -0.86
N MET A 20 6.33 10.97 -0.45
CA MET A 20 4.95 11.23 -0.03
C MET A 20 4.86 12.17 1.18
N ILE A 21 5.70 11.95 2.20
CA ILE A 21 5.76 12.80 3.39
C ILE A 21 6.19 14.22 3.02
N MET A 22 7.21 14.37 2.18
CA MET A 22 7.71 15.69 1.74
C MET A 22 6.65 16.47 0.98
N VAL A 23 5.97 15.84 0.01
CA VAL A 23 4.88 16.49 -0.73
C VAL A 23 3.73 16.87 0.22
N SER A 24 3.38 15.99 1.15
CA SER A 24 2.33 16.27 2.14
C SER A 24 2.70 17.43 3.06
N LYS A 25 3.99 17.53 3.46
CA LYS A 25 4.48 18.65 4.25
C LYS A 25 4.24 19.99 3.55
N PHE A 26 4.68 20.12 2.30
CA PHE A 26 4.50 21.37 1.55
C PHE A 26 3.02 21.68 1.27
N ALA A 27 2.22 20.66 0.95
CA ALA A 27 0.77 20.83 0.78
C ALA A 27 0.11 21.33 2.08
N SER A 28 0.48 20.73 3.22
CA SER A 28 -0.03 21.12 4.54
C SER A 28 0.31 22.57 4.88
N GLU A 29 1.53 23.03 4.61
CA GLU A 29 1.96 24.42 4.83
C GLU A 29 1.10 25.44 4.05
N VAL A 30 0.69 25.10 2.84
CA VAL A 30 -0.17 25.95 2.02
C VAL A 30 -1.62 25.89 2.53
N MET A 31 -2.14 24.67 2.73
CA MET A 31 -3.55 24.45 3.06
C MET A 31 -3.91 24.94 4.48
N THR A 32 -2.98 24.86 5.44
CA THR A 32 -3.19 25.42 6.79
C THR A 32 -3.36 26.95 6.75
N ARG A 33 -2.58 27.65 5.92
CA ARG A 33 -2.76 29.10 5.72
C ARG A 33 -4.07 29.44 5.03
N GLN A 34 -4.50 28.59 4.09
CA GLN A 34 -5.78 28.76 3.38
C GLN A 34 -6.98 28.39 4.24
N LYS A 35 -6.78 27.66 5.36
CA LYS A 35 -7.84 27.08 6.22
C LYS A 35 -8.83 26.21 5.44
N GLN A 36 -8.35 25.60 4.38
CA GLN A 36 -9.08 24.64 3.56
C GLN A 36 -8.14 23.85 2.67
N GLY A 37 -8.50 22.60 2.39
CA GLY A 37 -7.75 21.74 1.49
C GLY A 37 -8.15 20.29 1.62
N HIS A 38 -7.60 19.47 0.74
CA HIS A 38 -7.77 18.02 0.81
C HIS A 38 -6.52 17.33 0.28
N ILE A 39 -5.85 16.57 1.13
CA ILE A 39 -4.69 15.75 0.78
C ILE A 39 -5.18 14.32 0.56
N ILE A 40 -5.00 13.79 -0.65
CA ILE A 40 -5.34 12.41 -0.98
C ILE A 40 -4.05 11.64 -1.25
N MET A 41 -3.81 10.57 -0.50
CA MET A 41 -2.61 9.76 -0.59
C MET A 41 -2.91 8.35 -1.10
N SER A 42 -2.07 7.85 -1.99
CA SER A 42 -2.18 6.48 -2.48
C SER A 42 -1.37 5.53 -1.60
N SER A 43 -2.09 4.75 -0.78
CA SER A 43 -1.56 3.56 -0.12
C SER A 43 -1.82 2.32 -0.99
N SER A 44 -2.27 1.24 -0.42
CA SER A 44 -2.66 -0.02 -1.06
C SER A 44 -3.48 -0.84 -0.07
N LEU A 45 -4.16 -1.88 -0.54
CA LEU A 45 -4.65 -2.94 0.34
C LEU A 45 -3.51 -3.57 1.16
N ALA A 46 -2.29 -3.62 0.60
CA ALA A 46 -1.05 -4.00 1.30
C ALA A 46 -0.67 -3.05 2.46
N GLY A 47 -1.26 -1.88 2.57
CA GLY A 47 -1.18 -1.00 3.75
C GLY A 47 -2.17 -1.34 4.86
N LEU A 48 -3.01 -2.35 4.67
CA LEU A 48 -4.00 -2.83 5.64
C LEU A 48 -3.78 -4.30 6.03
N ILE A 49 -3.16 -5.09 5.15
CA ILE A 49 -2.87 -6.52 5.35
C ILE A 49 -1.42 -6.82 4.97
N SER A 50 -0.86 -7.91 5.51
CA SER A 50 0.47 -8.39 5.14
C SER A 50 0.39 -9.36 3.97
N VAL A 51 1.31 -9.21 3.01
CA VAL A 51 1.41 -10.07 1.84
C VAL A 51 2.82 -10.68 1.80
N PRO A 52 2.98 -12.01 1.75
CA PRO A 52 4.29 -12.65 1.62
C PRO A 52 5.02 -12.18 0.37
N GLN A 53 6.36 -12.15 0.42
CA GLN A 53 7.28 -11.70 -0.63
C GLN A 53 7.29 -10.18 -0.91
N TRP A 54 6.34 -9.43 -0.36
CA TRP A 54 6.19 -7.98 -0.54
C TRP A 54 6.56 -7.16 0.70
N SER A 55 7.43 -7.70 1.57
CA SER A 55 7.70 -7.14 2.91
C SER A 55 8.07 -5.65 2.89
N VAL A 56 8.97 -5.21 2.00
CA VAL A 56 9.40 -3.81 1.90
C VAL A 56 8.26 -2.93 1.36
N TYR A 57 7.57 -3.40 0.32
CA TYR A 57 6.40 -2.69 -0.21
C TYR A 57 5.29 -2.57 0.83
N VAL A 58 4.95 -3.65 1.50
CA VAL A 58 3.98 -3.65 2.62
C VAL A 58 4.41 -2.65 3.68
N ALA A 59 5.67 -2.67 4.12
CA ALA A 59 6.19 -1.73 5.10
C ALA A 59 6.01 -0.28 4.63
N SER A 60 6.34 0.04 3.37
CA SER A 60 6.16 1.36 2.80
C SER A 60 4.69 1.82 2.79
N LYS A 61 3.76 0.91 2.46
CA LYS A 61 2.33 1.24 2.40
C LYS A 61 1.68 1.34 3.80
N TRP A 62 2.15 0.56 4.77
CA TRP A 62 1.77 0.74 6.17
C TRP A 62 2.29 2.06 6.74
N ALA A 63 3.51 2.47 6.40
CA ALA A 63 4.05 3.77 6.78
C ALA A 63 3.14 4.91 6.33
N ILE A 64 2.68 4.90 5.07
CA ILE A 64 1.76 5.91 4.54
C ILE A 64 0.40 5.86 5.24
N THR A 65 -0.12 4.67 5.53
CA THR A 65 -1.40 4.53 6.24
C THR A 65 -1.33 5.12 7.65
N GLY A 66 -0.24 4.85 8.37
CA GLY A 66 0.00 5.41 9.71
C GLY A 66 0.22 6.92 9.68
N PHE A 67 1.09 7.39 8.76
CA PHE A 67 1.35 8.82 8.56
C PHE A 67 0.08 9.61 8.27
N ALA A 68 -0.73 9.15 7.32
CA ALA A 68 -1.97 9.80 6.95
C ALA A 68 -2.98 9.86 8.11
N SER A 69 -3.04 8.81 8.92
CA SER A 69 -3.92 8.77 10.11
C SER A 69 -3.53 9.83 11.15
N CYS A 70 -2.23 10.06 11.35
CA CYS A 70 -1.74 11.14 12.22
C CYS A 70 -2.01 12.50 11.60
N LEU A 71 -1.65 12.67 10.31
CA LEU A 71 -1.82 13.93 9.60
C LEU A 71 -3.29 14.38 9.55
N GLN A 72 -4.23 13.43 9.45
CA GLN A 72 -5.67 13.73 9.50
C GLN A 72 -6.05 14.46 10.79
N MET A 73 -5.55 13.97 11.94
CA MET A 73 -5.81 14.60 13.25
C MET A 73 -5.12 15.97 13.36
N GLU A 74 -3.90 16.09 12.85
CA GLU A 74 -3.12 17.33 12.87
C GLU A 74 -3.74 18.42 11.98
N MET A 75 -4.35 18.03 10.86
CA MET A 75 -4.93 18.96 9.87
C MET A 75 -6.38 19.36 10.19
N GLN A 76 -7.07 18.61 11.03
CA GLN A 76 -8.47 18.87 11.40
C GLN A 76 -8.72 20.30 11.91
N PRO A 77 -7.88 20.91 12.80
CA PRO A 77 -8.10 22.27 13.27
C PRO A 77 -8.03 23.34 12.18
N PHE A 78 -7.43 23.01 11.03
CA PHE A 78 -7.25 23.91 9.90
C PHE A 78 -8.29 23.69 8.79
N ASN A 79 -9.30 22.85 9.01
CA ASN A 79 -10.29 22.49 8.00
C ASN A 79 -9.65 21.89 6.73
N VAL A 80 -8.57 21.12 6.90
CA VAL A 80 -7.89 20.39 5.82
C VAL A 80 -8.18 18.90 5.98
N LYS A 81 -8.77 18.33 4.96
CA LYS A 81 -9.10 16.90 4.92
C LYS A 81 -7.90 16.06 4.52
N VAL A 82 -7.82 14.84 5.03
CA VAL A 82 -6.81 13.86 4.63
C VAL A 82 -7.50 12.53 4.35
N THR A 83 -7.21 11.97 3.17
CA THR A 83 -7.76 10.69 2.72
C THR A 83 -6.65 9.78 2.23
N THR A 84 -6.73 8.51 2.56
CA THR A 84 -5.92 7.45 1.94
C THR A 84 -6.79 6.53 1.12
N ILE A 85 -6.38 6.29 -0.12
CA ILE A 85 -6.96 5.23 -0.94
C ILE A 85 -6.15 3.95 -0.78
N HIS A 86 -6.83 2.82 -0.73
CA HIS A 86 -6.25 1.49 -0.58
C HIS A 86 -6.69 0.57 -1.72
N PRO A 87 -6.13 0.76 -2.94
CA PRO A 87 -6.44 -0.13 -4.05
C PRO A 87 -5.96 -1.56 -3.78
N GLY A 88 -6.76 -2.53 -4.19
CA GLY A 88 -6.32 -3.89 -4.43
C GLY A 88 -5.45 -3.97 -5.68
N PRO A 89 -5.24 -5.15 -6.26
CA PRO A 89 -4.54 -5.29 -7.53
C PRO A 89 -5.24 -4.50 -8.64
N VAL A 90 -4.50 -3.63 -9.33
CA VAL A 90 -5.01 -2.82 -10.46
C VAL A 90 -4.36 -3.30 -11.74
N LYS A 91 -5.11 -3.39 -12.82
CA LYS A 91 -4.61 -3.78 -14.15
C LYS A 91 -3.73 -2.69 -14.74
N THR A 92 -2.45 -2.70 -14.36
CA THR A 92 -1.42 -1.75 -14.81
C THR A 92 -0.12 -2.48 -15.12
N GLU A 93 0.83 -1.78 -15.77
CA GLU A 93 2.17 -2.31 -16.00
C GLU A 93 3.01 -2.51 -14.72
N PHE A 94 2.53 -2.04 -13.58
CA PHE A 94 3.25 -2.13 -12.30
C PHE A 94 3.69 -3.57 -12.00
N PHE A 95 2.78 -4.52 -12.12
CA PHE A 95 3.07 -5.92 -11.85
C PHE A 95 3.90 -6.60 -12.95
N ALA A 96 3.87 -6.09 -14.18
CA ALA A 96 4.70 -6.60 -15.27
C ALA A 96 6.17 -6.20 -15.11
N LYS A 97 6.44 -5.06 -14.48
CA LYS A 97 7.80 -4.53 -14.21
C LYS A 97 8.39 -5.08 -12.92
N GLU A 98 7.56 -5.37 -11.94
CA GLU A 98 8.01 -6.02 -10.72
C GLU A 98 8.38 -7.48 -11.04
N LYS A 99 9.57 -7.91 -10.65
CA LYS A 99 10.05 -9.31 -10.74
C LYS A 99 9.23 -10.29 -9.87
N ALA A 100 8.14 -9.80 -9.28
CA ALA A 100 7.20 -10.62 -8.58
C ALA A 100 6.51 -11.53 -9.60
N ASN A 101 6.75 -12.83 -9.54
CA ASN A 101 6.06 -13.87 -10.30
C ASN A 101 4.56 -13.94 -9.94
N VAL A 102 3.90 -12.79 -9.88
CA VAL A 102 2.45 -12.71 -9.66
C VAL A 102 1.81 -12.66 -11.04
N ASP A 103 1.32 -13.77 -11.46
CA ASP A 103 0.49 -13.87 -12.66
C ASP A 103 -0.84 -13.16 -12.39
N LEU A 104 -0.96 -11.93 -12.89
CA LEU A 104 -2.18 -11.12 -12.76
C LEU A 104 -3.42 -11.79 -13.34
N SER A 105 -3.25 -12.69 -14.32
CA SER A 105 -4.38 -13.44 -14.89
C SER A 105 -5.02 -14.37 -13.86
N LYS A 106 -4.27 -14.73 -12.82
CA LYS A 106 -4.74 -15.56 -11.69
C LYS A 106 -5.32 -14.74 -10.54
N LEU A 107 -5.15 -13.41 -10.55
CA LEU A 107 -5.84 -12.52 -9.63
C LEU A 107 -7.22 -12.19 -10.22
N GLN A 108 -8.18 -13.06 -9.96
CA GLN A 108 -9.58 -12.94 -10.44
C GLN A 108 -10.23 -11.59 -10.05
N ASP A 109 -9.62 -10.84 -9.11
CA ASP A 109 -10.15 -9.60 -8.54
C ASP A 109 -9.34 -8.36 -8.94
N ALA A 110 -8.53 -8.40 -10.01
CA ALA A 110 -7.82 -7.21 -10.48
C ALA A 110 -8.82 -6.18 -11.03
N ILE A 111 -8.76 -4.97 -10.47
CA ILE A 111 -9.67 -3.87 -10.80
C ILE A 111 -9.16 -3.04 -11.98
N GLU A 112 -10.07 -2.45 -12.74
CA GLU A 112 -9.74 -1.53 -13.81
C GLU A 112 -9.23 -0.20 -13.23
N VAL A 113 -8.38 0.51 -13.99
CA VAL A 113 -7.80 1.80 -13.57
C VAL A 113 -8.90 2.84 -13.36
N GLU A 114 -9.93 2.80 -14.18
CA GLU A 114 -11.08 3.69 -14.15
C GLU A 114 -11.80 3.64 -12.80
N VAL A 115 -11.95 2.45 -12.21
CA VAL A 115 -12.57 2.30 -10.88
C VAL A 115 -11.76 3.04 -9.80
N VAL A 116 -10.45 3.05 -9.92
CA VAL A 116 -9.58 3.78 -8.98
C VAL A 116 -9.72 5.28 -9.21
N SER A 117 -9.65 5.74 -10.47
CA SER A 117 -9.76 7.16 -10.81
C SER A 117 -11.11 7.75 -10.41
N ASP A 118 -12.20 7.05 -10.67
CA ASP A 118 -13.55 7.47 -10.27
C ASP A 118 -13.70 7.56 -8.74
N THR A 119 -13.09 6.59 -8.03
CA THR A 119 -13.09 6.63 -6.55
C THR A 119 -12.29 7.81 -6.02
N VAL A 120 -11.14 8.15 -6.63
CA VAL A 120 -10.34 9.33 -6.26
C VAL A 120 -11.12 10.61 -6.56
N TYR A 121 -11.73 10.71 -7.74
CA TYR A 121 -12.55 11.86 -8.11
C TYR A 121 -13.70 12.08 -7.11
N ASP A 122 -14.42 11.02 -6.77
CA ASP A 122 -15.49 11.07 -5.77
C ASP A 122 -14.97 11.46 -4.37
N ALA A 123 -13.76 11.02 -4.01
CA ALA A 123 -13.15 11.33 -2.72
C ALA A 123 -12.86 12.83 -2.58
N ILE A 124 -12.49 13.52 -3.67
CA ILE A 124 -12.23 14.98 -3.67
C ILE A 124 -13.42 15.73 -3.06
N PHE A 125 -14.65 15.32 -3.39
CA PHE A 125 -15.85 16.04 -3.00
C PHE A 125 -16.53 15.51 -1.74
N LYS A 126 -16.42 14.21 -1.45
CA LYS A 126 -17.37 13.54 -0.56
C LYS A 126 -16.76 12.86 0.68
N LYS A 127 -15.48 12.48 0.65
CA LYS A 127 -14.97 11.53 1.66
C LYS A 127 -13.68 11.99 2.32
N GLU A 128 -13.55 11.59 3.57
CA GLU A 128 -12.36 11.71 4.39
C GLU A 128 -12.05 10.34 5.02
N GLY A 129 -10.77 10.04 5.27
CA GLY A 129 -10.34 8.83 5.94
C GLY A 129 -9.80 7.76 4.99
N GLN A 130 -10.01 6.49 5.31
CA GLN A 130 -9.48 5.36 4.56
C GLN A 130 -10.52 4.82 3.59
N ILE A 131 -10.18 4.75 2.30
CA ILE A 131 -11.06 4.26 1.23
C ILE A 131 -10.44 3.03 0.58
N PRO A 132 -10.85 1.82 0.97
CA PRO A 132 -10.45 0.59 0.26
C PRO A 132 -11.15 0.50 -1.10
N ILE A 133 -10.43 -0.01 -2.11
CA ILE A 133 -10.93 -0.15 -3.48
C ILE A 133 -10.61 -1.58 -3.97
N PRO A 134 -11.61 -2.40 -4.31
CA PRO A 134 -13.05 -2.10 -4.20
C PRO A 134 -13.49 -1.98 -2.73
N PHE A 135 -14.61 -1.34 -2.47
CA PHE A 135 -15.09 -1.12 -1.10
C PHE A 135 -15.28 -2.43 -0.30
N SER A 136 -15.59 -3.53 -0.98
CA SER A 136 -15.67 -4.87 -0.39
C SER A 136 -14.37 -5.31 0.27
N SER A 137 -13.21 -4.81 -0.18
CA SER A 137 -11.90 -5.13 0.41
C SER A 137 -11.70 -4.54 1.82
N LYS A 138 -12.58 -3.64 2.27
CA LYS A 138 -12.62 -3.16 3.66
C LYS A 138 -12.71 -4.31 4.67
N ILE A 139 -13.41 -5.38 4.29
CA ILE A 139 -13.59 -6.54 5.16
C ILE A 139 -12.25 -7.22 5.48
N TYR A 140 -11.32 -7.29 4.51
CA TYR A 140 -10.00 -7.91 4.70
C TYR A 140 -9.15 -7.12 5.69
N GLY A 141 -9.10 -5.79 5.56
CA GLY A 141 -8.38 -4.93 6.51
C GLY A 141 -8.96 -5.00 7.92
N THR A 142 -10.29 -4.98 8.03
CA THR A 142 -10.99 -5.12 9.32
C THR A 142 -10.72 -6.49 9.93
N LEU A 143 -10.90 -7.56 9.17
CA LEU A 143 -10.67 -8.92 9.65
C LEU A 143 -9.20 -9.14 10.03
N TYR A 144 -8.25 -8.58 9.27
CA TYR A 144 -6.83 -8.66 9.59
C TYR A 144 -6.52 -7.99 10.94
N ARG A 145 -7.20 -6.90 11.25
CA ARG A 145 -7.01 -6.17 12.52
C ARG A 145 -7.50 -6.94 13.74
N PHE A 146 -8.64 -7.64 13.62
CA PHE A 146 -9.25 -8.35 14.74
C PHE A 146 -8.89 -9.84 14.83
N ALA A 147 -8.61 -10.47 13.69
CA ALA A 147 -8.28 -11.89 13.59
C ALA A 147 -7.09 -12.13 12.62
N PRO A 148 -5.89 -11.57 12.92
CA PRO A 148 -4.76 -11.62 12.00
C PRO A 148 -4.32 -13.05 11.66
N GLY A 149 -4.44 -13.98 12.59
CA GLY A 149 -4.10 -15.39 12.38
C GLY A 149 -4.96 -16.05 11.29
N VAL A 150 -6.25 -15.74 11.26
CA VAL A 150 -7.17 -16.29 10.24
C VAL A 150 -6.79 -15.76 8.85
N VAL A 151 -6.63 -14.44 8.72
CA VAL A 151 -6.29 -13.83 7.42
C VAL A 151 -4.91 -14.27 6.94
N LYS A 152 -3.92 -14.34 7.84
CA LYS A 152 -2.58 -14.87 7.50
C LYS A 152 -2.65 -16.31 7.00
N SER A 153 -3.44 -17.16 7.64
CA SER A 153 -3.63 -18.55 7.21
C SER A 153 -4.26 -18.63 5.82
N LEU A 154 -5.27 -17.81 5.54
CA LEU A 154 -5.91 -17.73 4.22
C LEU A 154 -4.91 -17.27 3.15
N ILE A 155 -4.18 -16.18 3.40
CA ILE A 155 -3.17 -15.65 2.48
C ILE A 155 -2.07 -16.70 2.22
N LEU A 156 -1.58 -17.36 3.26
CA LEU A 156 -0.56 -18.41 3.12
C LEU A 156 -1.09 -19.61 2.33
N ASN A 157 -2.35 -20.01 2.51
CA ASN A 157 -2.93 -21.08 1.72
C ASN A 157 -3.09 -20.70 0.23
N MET A 158 -3.46 -19.46 -0.05
CA MET A 158 -3.48 -18.94 -1.43
C MET A 158 -2.07 -18.85 -2.02
N SER A 159 -1.08 -18.45 -1.24
CA SER A 159 0.31 -18.31 -1.67
C SER A 159 1.08 -19.63 -1.78
N LYS A 160 0.60 -20.71 -1.18
CA LYS A 160 1.20 -22.07 -1.35
C LYS A 160 1.13 -22.56 -2.80
N GLN A 161 0.28 -21.97 -3.63
CA GLN A 161 0.29 -22.21 -5.08
C GLN A 161 1.47 -21.51 -5.79
N VAL A 162 2.12 -20.52 -5.12
CA VAL A 162 3.37 -19.91 -5.58
C VAL A 162 4.52 -20.69 -4.92
N LYS A 163 5.28 -21.41 -5.71
CA LYS A 163 6.38 -22.28 -5.23
C LYS A 163 7.40 -21.46 -4.42
N TYR A 164 7.30 -21.51 -3.10
CA TYR A 164 8.35 -21.03 -2.17
C TYR A 164 9.67 -21.82 -2.29
N ARG A 165 9.64 -22.97 -3.01
CA ARG A 165 10.78 -23.88 -3.08
C ARG A 165 11.92 -23.46 -4.00
N ASP A 166 11.70 -22.50 -4.90
CA ASP A 166 12.74 -22.09 -5.86
C ASP A 166 13.60 -20.91 -5.37
N ILE A 167 13.35 -20.41 -4.13
CA ILE A 167 14.04 -19.25 -3.58
C ILE A 167 15.22 -19.65 -2.66
N ILE A 168 15.19 -20.85 -2.12
CA ILE A 168 16.35 -21.39 -1.40
C ILE A 168 17.16 -22.20 -2.42
N LYS A 169 18.02 -21.54 -3.18
CA LYS A 169 19.16 -22.22 -3.75
C LYS A 169 20.01 -22.70 -2.57
N GLU A 170 19.95 -23.99 -2.29
CA GLU A 170 21.03 -24.69 -1.59
C GLU A 170 22.30 -24.36 -2.39
N ASP A 171 23.31 -23.88 -1.71
CA ASP A 171 24.65 -23.54 -2.14
C ASP A 171 24.95 -22.06 -2.27
N GLU A 172 25.25 -21.46 -1.12
CA GLU A 172 26.53 -20.81 -0.79
C GLU A 172 26.47 -20.24 0.62
N PRO A 173 27.43 -20.53 1.51
CA PRO A 173 27.51 -19.89 2.82
C PRO A 173 27.98 -18.45 2.63
N ALA A 174 27.05 -17.51 2.61
CA ALA A 174 27.35 -16.08 2.55
C ALA A 174 27.62 -15.52 3.95
N PHE A 175 28.60 -16.09 4.66
CA PHE A 175 29.20 -15.43 5.80
C PHE A 175 30.71 -15.79 5.83
N ASP A 176 31.48 -15.17 4.94
CA ASP A 176 32.89 -14.93 5.13
C ASP A 176 33.30 -13.65 4.41
N LYS A 177 33.49 -12.65 5.20
CA LYS A 177 34.30 -11.42 5.17
C LYS A 177 33.50 -10.16 5.46
#